data_99ff91bd1d383af3ca513006f8ecbcf5
#
_entry.id   99ff91bd1d383af3ca513006f8ecbcf5
#
_cell.length_a   1.000
_cell.length_b   1.000
_cell.length_c   1.000
_cell.angle_alpha   90.00
_cell.angle_beta   90.00
_cell.angle_gamma   90.00
#
_symmetry.space_group_name_H-M   'P 1'
#
loop_
_entity.id
_entity.type
_entity.pdbx_description
1 polymer ?
#
loop_
_entity_poly.entity_id
_entity_poly.type
_entity_poly.pdbx_seq_one_letter_code
_entity_poly.pdbx_strand_id
1 'polypeptide(L)'
;LTTRRQRQMCIRDRINTEQPHSFFIPYDKAGDSLTQTLNGTWDFKLYKIDDDIPKEFYKKSYDKSDWDKIPVPSNWQFHTEDFPVYTNIIYPYEINPPFMPSDYNPVALYKRNFNLNKDWENMEVFIHFGAVNSAFYVWVNEKFVGYSEGSKTPAEFNLTDFLTDGNNEIVLKVIRWSDGTYLEDQDFWRLSGIERDVFLYAQPKLAVRDYFLKN
;
A
#
# COMPACT_ATOMS: atom_id res chain seq x y z
N LEU A 1 -5.04 29.73 -7.35
CA LEU A 1 -4.07 29.49 -6.25
C LEU A 1 -4.17 28.04 -5.69
N THR A 2 -5.35 27.45 -5.69
CA THR A 2 -5.59 26.04 -5.27
C THR A 2 -4.94 25.02 -6.20
N THR A 3 -4.93 25.23 -7.50
CA THR A 3 -4.44 24.27 -8.50
C THR A 3 -2.92 24.02 -8.46
N ARG A 4 -2.09 25.00 -8.03
CA ARG A 4 -0.64 24.84 -7.98
C ARG A 4 -0.20 24.07 -6.72
N ARG A 5 -0.87 24.27 -5.58
CA ARG A 5 -0.63 23.51 -4.36
C ARG A 5 -1.13 22.06 -4.47
N GLN A 6 -2.31 21.86 -5.05
CA GLN A 6 -2.80 20.52 -5.38
C GLN A 6 -1.86 19.77 -6.33
N ARG A 7 -1.32 20.43 -7.38
CA ARG A 7 -0.32 19.79 -8.25
C ARG A 7 1.01 19.50 -7.55
N GLN A 8 1.43 20.31 -6.59
CA GLN A 8 2.64 20.04 -5.82
C GLN A 8 2.44 18.92 -4.79
N MET A 9 1.26 18.79 -4.20
CA MET A 9 0.90 17.63 -3.38
C MET A 9 0.89 16.37 -4.26
N CYS A 10 0.17 16.35 -5.37
CA CYS A 10 0.13 15.21 -6.30
C CYS A 10 1.49 14.79 -6.86
N ILE A 11 2.51 15.65 -6.88
CA ILE A 11 3.88 15.29 -7.31
C ILE A 11 4.65 14.58 -6.19
N ARG A 12 4.28 14.78 -4.92
CA ARG A 12 4.92 14.16 -3.76
C ARG A 12 4.18 12.91 -3.26
N ASP A 13 2.95 12.74 -3.69
CA ASP A 13 2.04 11.68 -3.22
C ASP A 13 2.43 10.28 -3.70
N ARG A 14 3.37 10.20 -4.64
CA ARG A 14 3.75 8.93 -5.26
C ARG A 14 5.23 8.87 -5.58
N ILE A 15 5.86 7.77 -5.21
CA ILE A 15 7.24 7.45 -5.58
C ILE A 15 7.23 6.06 -6.21
N ASN A 16 7.66 5.97 -7.48
CA ASN A 16 7.76 4.72 -8.25
C ASN A 16 6.44 3.95 -8.42
N THR A 17 5.29 4.59 -8.21
CA THR A 17 4.01 3.99 -8.58
C THR A 17 3.82 4.02 -10.09
N GLU A 18 3.12 3.02 -10.60
CA GLU A 18 2.64 3.05 -11.98
C GLU A 18 1.62 4.18 -12.18
N GLN A 19 1.58 4.71 -13.39
CA GLN A 19 0.55 5.70 -13.74
C GLN A 19 -0.83 5.03 -13.75
N PRO A 20 -1.89 5.74 -13.35
CA PRO A 20 -3.25 5.22 -13.48
C PRO A 20 -3.54 4.80 -14.92
N HIS A 21 -4.06 3.61 -15.09
CA HIS A 21 -4.39 3.04 -16.40
C HIS A 21 -5.65 2.18 -16.31
N SER A 22 -6.20 1.80 -17.46
CA SER A 22 -7.29 0.84 -17.53
C SER A 22 -6.79 -0.52 -17.04
N PHE A 23 -7.37 -1.01 -15.95
CA PHE A 23 -6.95 -2.28 -15.36
C PHE A 23 -7.73 -3.45 -15.96
N PHE A 24 -7.03 -4.51 -16.27
CA PHE A 24 -7.59 -5.80 -16.65
C PHE A 24 -6.74 -6.92 -16.08
N ILE A 25 -7.36 -8.03 -15.76
CA ILE A 25 -6.65 -9.23 -15.30
C ILE A 25 -5.96 -9.87 -16.51
N PRO A 26 -4.63 -9.98 -16.49
CA PRO A 26 -3.92 -10.65 -17.57
C PRO A 26 -4.15 -12.17 -17.54
N TYR A 27 -4.24 -12.77 -18.72
CA TYR A 27 -4.38 -14.21 -18.92
C TYR A 27 -3.27 -14.72 -19.85
N ASP A 28 -2.85 -15.94 -19.65
CA ASP A 28 -1.94 -16.62 -20.55
C ASP A 28 -2.67 -17.16 -21.81
N LYS A 29 -1.93 -17.86 -22.68
CA LYS A 29 -2.51 -18.45 -23.90
C LYS A 29 -3.46 -19.62 -23.64
N ALA A 30 -3.36 -20.24 -22.47
CA ALA A 30 -4.27 -21.32 -22.05
C ALA A 30 -5.55 -20.78 -21.42
N GLY A 31 -5.60 -19.47 -21.11
CA GLY A 31 -6.73 -18.82 -20.46
C GLY A 31 -6.61 -18.83 -18.93
N ASP A 32 -5.45 -19.16 -18.39
CA ASP A 32 -5.19 -19.09 -16.95
C ASP A 32 -4.82 -17.67 -16.53
N SER A 33 -5.34 -17.24 -15.39
CA SER A 33 -5.05 -15.91 -14.83
C SER A 33 -3.60 -15.79 -14.41
N LEU A 34 -2.93 -14.74 -14.90
CA LEU A 34 -1.57 -14.39 -14.51
C LEU A 34 -1.55 -13.55 -13.22
N THR A 35 -2.32 -13.98 -12.22
CA THR A 35 -2.39 -13.32 -10.91
C THR A 35 -2.06 -14.27 -9.77
N GLN A 36 -1.52 -13.72 -8.69
CA GLN A 36 -1.23 -14.45 -7.45
C GLN A 36 -1.67 -13.60 -6.26
N THR A 37 -2.65 -14.07 -5.49
CA THR A 37 -3.12 -13.34 -4.32
C THR A 37 -2.08 -13.28 -3.21
N LEU A 38 -1.98 -12.13 -2.57
CA LEU A 38 -1.28 -11.92 -1.31
C LEU A 38 -2.25 -11.64 -0.15
N ASN A 39 -3.54 -11.88 -0.34
CA ASN A 39 -4.52 -11.86 0.74
C ASN A 39 -4.27 -12.98 1.74
N GLY A 40 -4.74 -12.78 2.96
CA GLY A 40 -4.63 -13.75 4.04
C GLY A 40 -3.90 -13.17 5.25
N THR A 41 -3.20 -14.00 6.01
CA THR A 41 -2.58 -13.57 7.26
C THR A 41 -1.22 -12.93 7.03
N TRP A 42 -1.00 -11.73 7.58
CA TRP A 42 0.26 -11.00 7.58
C TRP A 42 0.80 -10.84 9.01
N ASP A 43 2.10 -10.76 9.18
CA ASP A 43 2.74 -10.27 10.40
C ASP A 43 2.43 -8.78 10.53
N PHE A 44 2.14 -8.32 11.76
CA PHE A 44 1.61 -6.98 12.00
C PHE A 44 2.14 -6.39 13.30
N LYS A 45 2.50 -5.10 13.28
CA LYS A 45 2.83 -4.35 14.49
C LYS A 45 2.32 -2.92 14.38
N LEU A 46 1.57 -2.47 15.39
CA LEU A 46 1.07 -1.10 15.48
C LEU A 46 1.95 -0.27 16.41
N TYR A 47 2.31 0.92 15.96
CA TYR A 47 3.02 1.95 16.73
C TYR A 47 2.13 3.18 16.87
N LYS A 48 2.30 3.95 17.96
CA LYS A 48 1.51 5.17 18.19
C LYS A 48 1.93 6.32 17.29
N ILE A 49 3.23 6.41 17.01
CA ILE A 49 3.83 7.44 16.17
C ILE A 49 4.99 6.85 15.36
N ASP A 50 5.38 7.53 14.30
CA ASP A 50 6.47 7.10 13.40
C ASP A 50 7.84 7.03 14.09
N ASP A 51 8.09 7.93 15.04
CA ASP A 51 9.36 8.00 15.78
C ASP A 51 9.62 6.76 16.65
N ASP A 52 8.59 6.01 17.02
CA ASP A 52 8.71 4.77 17.79
C ASP A 52 9.19 3.58 16.94
N ILE A 53 9.21 3.72 15.61
CA ILE A 53 9.54 2.62 14.68
C ILE A 53 11.06 2.45 14.58
N PRO A 54 11.59 1.25 14.83
CA PRO A 54 13.00 0.96 14.64
C PRO A 54 13.42 1.16 13.18
N LYS A 55 14.57 1.81 12.97
CA LYS A 55 15.03 2.18 11.61
C LYS A 55 15.22 1.00 10.64
N GLU A 56 15.47 -0.20 11.16
CA GLU A 56 15.77 -1.39 10.36
C GLU A 56 14.61 -2.39 10.29
N PHE A 57 13.38 -1.94 10.58
CA PHE A 57 12.19 -2.81 10.59
C PHE A 57 12.00 -3.61 9.30
N TYR A 58 12.48 -3.10 8.16
CA TYR A 58 12.37 -3.73 6.84
C TYR A 58 13.42 -4.83 6.58
N LYS A 59 14.40 -5.01 7.47
CA LYS A 59 15.42 -6.05 7.33
C LYS A 59 14.84 -7.45 7.58
N LYS A 60 15.35 -8.44 6.83
CA LYS A 60 15.00 -9.87 7.05
C LYS A 60 15.43 -10.36 8.43
N SER A 61 16.55 -9.81 8.94
CA SER A 61 17.08 -10.13 10.26
C SER A 61 16.34 -9.46 11.42
N TYR A 62 15.40 -8.56 11.14
CA TYR A 62 14.64 -7.87 12.18
C TYR A 62 13.78 -8.86 12.97
N ASP A 63 13.94 -8.86 14.29
CA ASP A 63 13.14 -9.71 15.18
C ASP A 63 11.68 -9.25 15.19
N LYS A 64 10.79 -10.16 14.88
CA LYS A 64 9.34 -9.97 14.87
C LYS A 64 8.63 -10.92 15.83
N SER A 65 9.33 -11.43 16.82
CA SER A 65 8.76 -12.38 17.80
C SER A 65 7.60 -11.78 18.61
N ASP A 66 7.55 -10.45 18.74
CA ASP A 66 6.51 -9.68 19.42
C ASP A 66 5.44 -9.11 18.45
N TRP A 67 5.45 -9.53 17.18
CA TRP A 67 4.46 -9.10 16.20
C TRP A 67 3.20 -9.96 16.26
N ASP A 68 2.07 -9.30 16.08
CA ASP A 68 0.77 -9.95 15.95
C ASP A 68 0.54 -10.48 14.53
N LYS A 69 -0.66 -11.04 14.32
CA LYS A 69 -1.15 -11.47 13.01
C LYS A 69 -2.44 -10.73 12.69
N ILE A 70 -2.55 -10.26 11.45
CA ILE A 70 -3.75 -9.59 10.97
C ILE A 70 -4.19 -10.17 9.63
N PRO A 71 -5.51 -10.34 9.38
CA PRO A 71 -6.00 -10.66 8.05
C PRO A 71 -5.84 -9.46 7.10
N VAL A 72 -5.52 -9.73 5.85
CA VAL A 72 -5.51 -8.76 4.76
C VAL A 72 -6.41 -9.32 3.64
N PRO A 73 -7.38 -8.55 3.13
CA PRO A 73 -7.71 -7.17 3.49
C PRO A 73 -8.39 -7.02 4.86
N SER A 74 -8.10 -5.91 5.56
CA SER A 74 -8.77 -5.55 6.80
C SER A 74 -8.34 -4.14 7.29
N ASN A 75 -9.17 -3.53 8.11
CA ASN A 75 -8.80 -2.34 8.88
C ASN A 75 -8.29 -2.77 10.25
N TRP A 76 -7.18 -2.19 10.71
CA TRP A 76 -6.56 -2.62 11.97
C TRP A 76 -7.37 -2.27 13.21
N GLN A 77 -8.29 -1.28 13.14
CA GLN A 77 -9.18 -0.91 14.23
C GLN A 77 -10.11 -2.06 14.68
N PHE A 78 -10.31 -3.07 13.84
CA PHE A 78 -11.06 -4.27 14.21
C PHE A 78 -10.23 -5.34 14.93
N HIS A 79 -8.91 -5.14 15.02
CA HIS A 79 -7.96 -6.13 15.53
C HIS A 79 -7.02 -5.58 16.61
N THR A 80 -7.10 -4.29 16.92
CA THR A 80 -6.21 -3.59 17.86
C THR A 80 -7.00 -2.70 18.80
N GLU A 81 -6.31 -2.06 19.74
CA GLU A 81 -6.90 -1.05 20.63
C GLU A 81 -7.03 0.35 19.96
N ASP A 82 -6.51 0.54 18.75
CA ASP A 82 -6.78 1.76 18.00
C ASP A 82 -8.26 1.82 17.62
N PHE A 83 -8.89 2.98 17.77
CA PHE A 83 -10.32 3.11 17.68
C PHE A 83 -10.78 3.73 16.37
N PRO A 84 -11.92 3.31 15.82
CA PRO A 84 -12.55 3.96 14.69
C PRO A 84 -13.05 5.35 15.11
N VAL A 85 -12.87 6.33 14.23
CA VAL A 85 -13.38 7.69 14.44
C VAL A 85 -14.38 8.01 13.34
N TYR A 86 -15.54 8.52 13.73
CA TYR A 86 -16.51 9.07 12.80
C TYR A 86 -16.52 10.58 12.88
N THR A 87 -16.35 11.23 11.75
CA THR A 87 -16.50 12.67 11.60
C THR A 87 -17.17 12.98 10.28
N ASN A 88 -17.99 14.05 10.24
CA ASN A 88 -18.63 14.50 9.01
C ASN A 88 -17.84 15.65 8.34
N ILE A 89 -17.76 16.82 8.99
CA ILE A 89 -17.10 18.01 8.46
C ILE A 89 -15.94 18.49 9.32
N ILE A 90 -15.68 17.81 10.44
CA ILE A 90 -14.63 18.17 11.39
C ILE A 90 -13.48 17.17 11.27
N TYR A 91 -12.26 17.68 11.15
CA TYR A 91 -11.08 16.81 11.21
C TYR A 91 -10.95 16.20 12.62
N PRO A 92 -10.52 14.92 12.73
CA PRO A 92 -10.37 14.24 14.02
C PRO A 92 -9.11 14.68 14.79
N TYR A 93 -8.44 15.72 14.36
CA TYR A 93 -7.20 16.28 14.91
C TYR A 93 -7.14 17.80 14.70
N GLU A 94 -6.18 18.47 15.34
CA GLU A 94 -5.94 19.91 15.15
C GLU A 94 -5.55 20.23 13.71
N ILE A 95 -6.20 21.24 13.13
CA ILE A 95 -5.99 21.63 11.72
C ILE A 95 -4.73 22.48 11.59
N ASN A 96 -3.68 21.92 11.03
CA ASN A 96 -2.42 22.61 10.76
C ASN A 96 -1.76 22.14 9.44
N PRO A 97 -2.44 22.25 8.29
CA PRO A 97 -1.93 21.69 7.05
C PRO A 97 -0.61 22.33 6.60
N PRO A 98 0.37 21.56 6.10
CA PRO A 98 0.26 20.14 5.76
C PRO A 98 0.68 19.19 6.88
N PHE A 99 0.89 19.68 8.09
CA PHE A 99 1.43 18.89 9.21
C PHE A 99 0.35 18.03 9.86
N MET A 100 0.72 16.81 10.18
CA MET A 100 -0.10 15.86 10.93
C MET A 100 0.20 15.91 12.42
N PRO A 101 -0.70 15.42 13.30
CA PRO A 101 -0.43 15.32 14.73
C PRO A 101 0.87 14.57 15.00
N SER A 102 1.69 15.10 15.93
CA SER A 102 2.95 14.48 16.32
C SER A 102 2.83 13.60 17.57
N ASP A 103 1.75 13.75 18.32
CA ASP A 103 1.51 13.05 19.59
C ASP A 103 0.72 11.74 19.40
N TYR A 104 -0.10 11.67 18.37
CA TYR A 104 -0.87 10.47 18.02
C TYR A 104 -1.15 10.41 16.52
N ASN A 105 -0.32 9.68 15.81
CA ASN A 105 -0.53 9.33 14.40
C ASN A 105 -0.10 7.88 14.19
N PRO A 106 -0.98 6.92 14.47
CA PRO A 106 -0.64 5.50 14.40
C PRO A 106 -0.05 5.08 13.07
N VAL A 107 0.99 4.26 13.16
CA VAL A 107 1.68 3.68 12.02
C VAL A 107 1.75 2.18 12.19
N ALA A 108 1.31 1.46 11.19
CA ALA A 108 1.33 0.00 11.18
C ALA A 108 2.43 -0.55 10.27
N LEU A 109 3.16 -1.52 10.76
CA LEU A 109 4.06 -2.34 9.96
C LEU A 109 3.36 -3.64 9.58
N TYR A 110 3.43 -4.00 8.32
CA TYR A 110 2.95 -5.25 7.76
C TYR A 110 4.11 -6.00 7.12
N LYS A 111 4.17 -7.31 7.31
CA LYS A 111 5.23 -8.13 6.70
C LYS A 111 4.67 -9.46 6.24
N ARG A 112 5.08 -9.90 5.04
CA ARG A 112 4.67 -11.19 4.49
C ARG A 112 5.76 -11.79 3.61
N ASN A 113 5.92 -13.11 3.75
CA ASN A 113 6.71 -13.90 2.81
C ASN A 113 5.81 -14.50 1.72
N PHE A 114 6.35 -14.59 0.52
CA PHE A 114 5.67 -15.22 -0.62
C PHE A 114 6.69 -15.84 -1.58
N ASN A 115 6.28 -16.88 -2.27
CA ASN A 115 7.05 -17.45 -3.37
C ASN A 115 6.45 -16.96 -4.68
N LEU A 116 7.30 -16.56 -5.60
CA LEU A 116 6.87 -16.17 -6.95
C LEU A 116 6.45 -17.41 -7.74
N ASN A 117 5.39 -17.29 -8.54
CA ASN A 117 5.02 -18.32 -9.49
C ASN A 117 6.15 -18.53 -10.50
N LYS A 118 6.61 -19.77 -10.65
CA LYS A 118 7.72 -20.14 -11.53
C LYS A 118 7.42 -19.92 -13.03
N ASP A 119 6.15 -19.92 -13.39
CA ASP A 119 5.71 -19.73 -14.77
C ASP A 119 5.87 -18.26 -15.24
N TRP A 120 6.24 -17.36 -14.34
CA TRP A 120 6.43 -15.94 -14.62
C TRP A 120 7.88 -15.56 -14.96
N GLU A 121 8.71 -16.55 -15.22
CA GLU A 121 10.09 -16.31 -15.69
C GLU A 121 10.06 -15.44 -16.95
N ASN A 122 10.90 -14.42 -17.00
CA ASN A 122 11.00 -13.43 -18.07
C ASN A 122 9.78 -12.51 -18.29
N MET A 123 8.82 -12.50 -17.37
CA MET A 123 7.70 -11.54 -17.35
C MET A 123 8.05 -10.31 -16.51
N GLU A 124 7.31 -9.24 -16.71
CA GLU A 124 7.24 -8.15 -15.76
C GLU A 124 6.22 -8.49 -14.67
N VAL A 125 6.59 -8.25 -13.41
CA VAL A 125 5.73 -8.57 -12.26
C VAL A 125 5.39 -7.28 -11.52
N PHE A 126 4.11 -7.08 -11.31
CA PHE A 126 3.57 -5.92 -10.60
C PHE A 126 2.85 -6.37 -9.34
N ILE A 127 2.85 -5.50 -8.33
CA ILE A 127 1.96 -5.63 -7.19
C ILE A 127 0.83 -4.60 -7.31
N HIS A 128 -0.38 -5.05 -7.03
CA HIS A 128 -1.58 -4.23 -6.97
C HIS A 128 -2.11 -4.19 -5.54
N PHE A 129 -2.23 -2.99 -5.00
CA PHE A 129 -2.96 -2.71 -3.77
C PHE A 129 -4.28 -2.06 -4.14
N GLY A 130 -5.41 -2.70 -3.88
CA GLY A 130 -6.71 -2.18 -4.26
C GLY A 130 -7.13 -0.92 -3.49
N ALA A 131 -6.74 -0.81 -2.22
CA ALA A 131 -6.81 0.41 -1.40
C ALA A 131 -5.99 0.23 -0.12
N VAL A 132 -5.23 1.25 0.26
CA VAL A 132 -4.51 1.34 1.53
C VAL A 132 -4.74 2.73 2.12
N ASN A 133 -5.23 2.81 3.35
CA ASN A 133 -5.60 4.07 4.00
C ASN A 133 -4.57 4.42 5.11
N SER A 134 -3.95 5.61 5.13
CA SER A 134 -4.05 6.71 4.17
C SER A 134 -2.86 6.77 3.23
N ALA A 135 -1.66 6.51 3.73
CA ALA A 135 -0.41 6.52 2.97
C ALA A 135 0.44 5.31 3.35
N PHE A 136 1.29 4.86 2.44
CA PHE A 136 2.15 3.73 2.73
C PHE A 136 3.45 3.72 1.94
N TYR A 137 4.47 3.16 2.56
CA TYR A 137 5.76 2.84 1.97
C TYR A 137 5.87 1.34 1.75
N VAL A 138 6.58 0.93 0.70
CA VAL A 138 6.77 -0.48 0.31
C VAL A 138 8.25 -0.80 0.21
N TRP A 139 8.65 -1.93 0.79
CA TRP A 139 9.95 -2.58 0.60
C TRP A 139 9.74 -4.02 0.13
N VAL A 140 10.60 -4.47 -0.76
CA VAL A 140 10.68 -5.88 -1.18
C VAL A 140 12.13 -6.32 -1.07
N ASN A 141 12.38 -7.42 -0.39
CA ASN A 141 13.71 -7.97 -0.18
C ASN A 141 14.71 -6.92 0.35
N GLU A 142 14.28 -6.17 1.38
CA GLU A 142 15.03 -5.08 2.04
C GLU A 142 15.29 -3.83 1.19
N LYS A 143 14.84 -3.79 -0.06
CA LYS A 143 14.98 -2.65 -0.96
C LYS A 143 13.72 -1.81 -0.96
N PHE A 144 13.87 -0.51 -0.82
CA PHE A 144 12.76 0.43 -0.96
C PHE A 144 12.22 0.41 -2.39
N VAL A 145 10.92 0.15 -2.52
CA VAL A 145 10.22 0.11 -3.81
C VAL A 145 9.59 1.47 -4.10
N GLY A 146 8.77 1.98 -3.17
CA GLY A 146 8.06 3.22 -3.41
C GLY A 146 7.10 3.63 -2.29
N TYR A 147 6.31 4.66 -2.58
CA TYR A 147 5.36 5.31 -1.69
C TYR A 147 4.09 5.69 -2.44
N SER A 148 2.95 5.62 -1.79
CA SER A 148 1.67 6.09 -2.33
C SER A 148 0.77 6.66 -1.25
N GLU A 149 0.03 7.70 -1.60
CA GLU A 149 -1.14 8.24 -0.90
C GLU A 149 -2.37 8.09 -1.79
N GLY A 150 -3.54 8.30 -1.21
CA GLY A 150 -4.80 8.18 -1.92
C GLY A 150 -5.61 6.99 -1.42
N SER A 151 -6.27 7.19 -0.28
CA SER A 151 -6.81 6.13 0.57
C SER A 151 -7.72 5.12 -0.10
N LYS A 152 -8.48 5.51 -1.10
CA LYS A 152 -9.53 4.65 -1.70
C LYS A 152 -9.23 4.27 -3.15
N THR A 153 -8.06 4.67 -3.64
CA THR A 153 -7.62 4.40 -5.01
C THR A 153 -6.57 3.32 -5.06
N PRO A 154 -6.50 2.54 -6.14
CA PRO A 154 -5.45 1.55 -6.31
C PRO A 154 -4.06 2.18 -6.41
N ALA A 155 -3.06 1.44 -5.94
CA ALA A 155 -1.65 1.73 -6.16
C ALA A 155 -0.93 0.49 -6.70
N GLU A 156 -0.10 0.69 -7.70
CA GLU A 156 0.67 -0.38 -8.34
C GLU A 156 2.15 -0.04 -8.38
N PHE A 157 3.00 -1.07 -8.26
CA PHE A 157 4.45 -0.94 -8.35
C PHE A 157 5.01 -2.08 -9.20
N ASN A 158 5.94 -1.76 -10.09
CA ASN A 158 6.72 -2.77 -10.79
C ASN A 158 7.75 -3.37 -9.83
N LEU A 159 7.65 -4.67 -9.58
CA LEU A 159 8.53 -5.40 -8.68
C LEU A 159 9.64 -6.18 -9.39
N THR A 160 9.67 -6.20 -10.72
CA THR A 160 10.54 -7.09 -11.51
C THR A 160 11.99 -7.10 -11.04
N ASP A 161 12.57 -5.91 -10.80
CA ASP A 161 13.98 -5.77 -10.37
C ASP A 161 14.21 -5.98 -8.87
N PHE A 162 13.14 -6.17 -8.10
CA PHE A 162 13.19 -6.37 -6.65
C PHE A 162 13.03 -7.82 -6.24
N LEU A 163 12.49 -8.65 -7.13
CA LEU A 163 12.21 -10.05 -6.86
C LEU A 163 13.46 -10.93 -7.02
N THR A 164 13.46 -12.02 -6.28
CA THR A 164 14.44 -13.10 -6.37
C THR A 164 13.74 -14.43 -6.59
N ASP A 165 14.45 -15.40 -7.13
CA ASP A 165 13.93 -16.75 -7.24
C ASP A 165 13.61 -17.32 -5.86
N GLY A 166 12.44 -17.94 -5.73
CA GLY A 166 11.97 -18.58 -4.51
C GLY A 166 11.30 -17.60 -3.54
N ASN A 167 11.77 -17.57 -2.29
CA ASN A 167 11.10 -16.83 -1.21
C ASN A 167 11.45 -15.33 -1.24
N ASN A 168 10.42 -14.52 -1.38
CA ASN A 168 10.49 -13.07 -1.31
C ASN A 168 9.77 -12.56 -0.05
N GLU A 169 10.18 -11.42 0.46
CA GLU A 169 9.56 -10.76 1.58
C GLU A 169 9.10 -9.36 1.18
N ILE A 170 7.86 -9.04 1.48
CA ILE A 170 7.32 -7.68 1.35
C ILE A 170 7.07 -7.09 2.74
N VAL A 171 7.42 -5.82 2.87
CA VAL A 171 7.19 -5.03 4.09
C VAL A 171 6.50 -3.74 3.71
N LEU A 172 5.44 -3.39 4.45
CA LEU A 172 4.78 -2.10 4.33
C LEU A 172 4.86 -1.34 5.65
N LYS A 173 4.98 -0.01 5.53
CA LYS A 173 4.73 0.94 6.61
C LYS A 173 3.50 1.75 6.21
N VAL A 174 2.39 1.57 6.91
CA VAL A 174 1.10 2.21 6.64
C VAL A 174 0.83 3.26 7.71
N ILE A 175 0.56 4.49 7.29
CA ILE A 175 0.38 5.66 8.14
C ILE A 175 -1.10 6.01 8.20
N ARG A 176 -1.63 6.25 9.43
CA ARG A 176 -3.06 6.55 9.63
C ARG A 176 -3.46 7.90 9.05
N TRP A 177 -2.68 8.95 9.31
CA TRP A 177 -2.95 10.30 8.88
C TRP A 177 -1.79 10.84 8.05
N SER A 178 -2.03 11.23 6.82
CA SER A 178 -1.08 11.89 5.93
C SER A 178 -1.61 13.28 5.54
N ASP A 179 -0.79 14.10 4.92
CA ASP A 179 -1.23 15.41 4.41
C ASP A 179 -2.34 15.27 3.35
N GLY A 180 -2.39 14.14 2.63
CA GLY A 180 -3.52 13.77 1.76
C GLY A 180 -4.85 13.68 2.51
N THR A 181 -4.85 13.35 3.81
CA THR A 181 -6.07 13.27 4.63
C THR A 181 -6.83 14.60 4.69
N TYR A 182 -6.14 15.74 4.58
CA TYR A 182 -6.80 17.04 4.48
C TYR A 182 -7.63 17.24 3.21
N LEU A 183 -7.34 16.48 2.15
CA LEU A 183 -8.07 16.51 0.89
C LEU A 183 -9.14 15.42 0.79
N GLU A 184 -9.08 14.44 1.67
CA GLU A 184 -9.95 13.27 1.69
C GLU A 184 -11.03 13.38 2.77
N ASP A 185 -11.28 14.59 3.30
CA ASP A 185 -12.30 14.79 4.32
C ASP A 185 -13.71 14.58 3.76
N GLN A 186 -14.38 13.54 4.26
CA GLN A 186 -15.68 13.06 3.83
C GLN A 186 -16.50 12.65 5.06
N ASP A 187 -17.83 12.62 4.91
CA ASP A 187 -18.75 12.10 5.92
C ASP A 187 -18.67 10.57 5.97
N PHE A 188 -17.68 10.01 6.67
CA PHE A 188 -17.48 8.57 6.81
C PHE A 188 -16.61 8.19 8.02
N TRP A 189 -16.56 6.89 8.29
CA TRP A 189 -15.66 6.33 9.29
C TRP A 189 -14.20 6.44 8.88
N ARG A 190 -13.36 6.93 9.79
CA ARG A 190 -11.91 7.01 9.65
C ARG A 190 -11.29 5.69 10.11
N LEU A 191 -11.15 4.78 9.19
CA LEU A 191 -10.50 3.49 9.37
C LEU A 191 -9.17 3.48 8.59
N SER A 192 -8.25 2.59 8.97
CA SER A 192 -6.93 2.52 8.32
C SER A 192 -6.48 1.07 8.20
N GLY A 193 -5.61 0.82 7.24
CA GLY A 193 -5.09 -0.50 6.93
C GLY A 193 -5.11 -0.81 5.44
N ILE A 194 -4.97 -2.07 5.12
CA ILE A 194 -5.06 -2.57 3.74
C ILE A 194 -6.51 -3.01 3.53
N GLU A 195 -7.32 -2.14 2.93
CA GLU A 195 -8.78 -2.28 2.91
C GLU A 195 -9.32 -3.17 1.79
N ARG A 196 -8.53 -3.37 0.74
CA ARG A 196 -8.90 -4.19 -0.43
C ARG A 196 -7.80 -5.16 -0.78
N ASP A 197 -8.11 -6.00 -1.75
CA ASP A 197 -7.23 -7.07 -2.20
C ASP A 197 -5.82 -6.59 -2.52
N VAL A 198 -4.85 -7.45 -2.18
CA VAL A 198 -3.46 -7.33 -2.58
C VAL A 198 -3.11 -8.56 -3.41
N PHE A 199 -2.59 -8.33 -4.60
CA PHE A 199 -2.16 -9.42 -5.46
C PHE A 199 -0.99 -9.01 -6.36
N LEU A 200 -0.22 -10.01 -6.76
CA LEU A 200 0.74 -9.87 -7.85
C LEU A 200 0.03 -10.18 -9.17
N TYR A 201 0.47 -9.53 -10.22
CA TYR A 201 0.16 -9.95 -11.58
C TYR A 201 1.39 -9.89 -12.47
N ALA A 202 1.44 -10.78 -13.46
CA ALA A 202 2.51 -10.83 -14.42
C ALA A 202 2.00 -10.48 -15.81
N GLN A 203 2.84 -9.85 -16.62
CA GLN A 203 2.57 -9.59 -18.03
C GLN A 203 3.85 -9.77 -18.86
N PRO A 204 3.74 -10.14 -20.14
CA PRO A 204 4.87 -10.12 -21.05
C PRO A 204 5.51 -8.73 -21.13
N LYS A 205 6.83 -8.65 -21.35
CA LYS A 205 7.54 -7.35 -21.53
C LYS A 205 6.94 -6.49 -22.65
N LEU A 206 6.34 -7.11 -23.64
CA LEU A 206 5.56 -6.44 -24.68
C LEU A 206 4.08 -6.71 -24.45
N ALA A 207 3.37 -5.76 -23.84
CA ALA A 207 1.97 -5.85 -23.48
C ALA A 207 1.24 -4.52 -23.74
N VAL A 208 -0.08 -4.59 -23.87
CA VAL A 208 -0.93 -3.39 -23.89
C VAL A 208 -1.09 -2.91 -22.45
N ARG A 209 -0.52 -1.74 -22.15
CA ARG A 209 -0.55 -1.19 -20.79
C ARG A 209 -1.81 -0.38 -20.51
N ASP A 210 -2.32 0.31 -21.50
CA ASP A 210 -3.51 1.15 -21.39
C ASP A 210 -4.27 1.21 -22.70
N TYR A 211 -5.57 1.50 -22.64
CA TYR A 211 -6.42 1.66 -23.82
C TYR A 211 -7.54 2.68 -23.58
N PHE A 212 -7.94 3.35 -24.62
CA PHE A 212 -9.05 4.27 -24.60
C PHE A 212 -10.00 3.98 -25.76
N LEU A 213 -11.26 3.63 -25.42
CA LEU A 213 -12.31 3.39 -26.41
C LEU A 213 -13.02 4.69 -26.76
N LYS A 214 -13.06 5.03 -28.02
CA LYS A 214 -13.89 6.14 -28.56
C LYS A 214 -15.03 5.55 -29.37
N ASN A 215 -16.26 5.96 -29.05
CA ASN A 215 -17.45 5.70 -29.86
C ASN A 215 -17.62 6.77 -30.92
#